data_2f9fcea6d94b983f30cf60494448bd7a
#
_entry.id   2f9fcea6d94b983f30cf60494448bd7a
#
_cell.length_a   1.000
_cell.length_b   1.000
_cell.length_c   1.000
_cell.angle_alpha   90.00
_cell.angle_beta   90.00
_cell.angle_gamma   90.00
#
_symmetry.space_group_name_H-M   'P 1'
#
loop_
_entity.id
_entity.type
_entity.pdbx_description
1 polymer ?
#
loop_
_entity_poly.entity_id
_entity_poly.type
_entity_poly.pdbx_seq_one_letter_code
_entity_poly.pdbx_strand_id
1 'polypeptide(L)'
;MADIKITLETLYDILRNEKKREDLQKMEATFFLDVVQYLREKQALLQTKQSSSDPFAAGEKEKLEYELRSIKRILKEIYEKREKKIIEIALNRSRTGSDIIDTSALLAEEREFYQKILKIMDNFRRGVLLNLFNGELPSLPDQLKLDLLAEHTETGLKVADSRSTDATAEMTKIKFIRPTPSFVWKDMKVYGPFDPGEEIDIYPEVAELIVRKGRAVKV
;
A
#
# COMPACT_ATOMS: atom_id res chain seq x y z
N MET A 1 24.54 -17.50 21.43
CA MET A 1 23.25 -17.94 20.89
C MET A 1 23.56 -18.75 19.64
N ALA A 2 22.96 -19.91 19.45
CA ALA A 2 23.20 -20.71 18.26
C ALA A 2 22.61 -19.99 17.06
N ASP A 3 23.45 -19.72 16.08
CA ASP A 3 23.09 -19.14 14.78
C ASP A 3 22.15 -20.14 14.08
N ILE A 4 20.87 -19.84 14.01
CA ILE A 4 19.88 -20.74 13.39
C ILE A 4 20.05 -20.60 11.88
N LYS A 5 20.80 -21.55 11.28
CA LYS A 5 20.95 -21.59 9.82
C LYS A 5 19.58 -21.80 9.16
N ILE A 6 19.16 -20.85 8.34
CA ILE A 6 17.92 -20.96 7.57
C ILE A 6 18.04 -22.10 6.55
N THR A 7 17.08 -23.00 6.59
CA THR A 7 16.88 -24.12 5.67
C THR A 7 15.40 -24.22 5.29
N LEU A 8 15.07 -25.03 4.29
CA LEU A 8 13.68 -25.29 3.93
C LEU A 8 12.89 -25.88 5.13
N GLU A 9 13.52 -26.77 5.89
CA GLU A 9 12.92 -27.40 7.06
C GLU A 9 12.65 -26.39 8.20
N THR A 10 13.63 -25.55 8.52
CA THR A 10 13.43 -24.49 9.54
C THR A 10 12.34 -23.49 9.14
N LEU A 11 12.20 -23.17 7.85
CA LEU A 11 11.11 -22.33 7.37
C LEU A 11 9.74 -23.01 7.52
N TYR A 12 9.66 -24.32 7.29
CA TYR A 12 8.43 -25.09 7.56
C TYR A 12 8.07 -25.10 9.03
N ASP A 13 9.07 -25.25 9.91
CA ASP A 13 8.85 -25.24 11.36
C ASP A 13 8.37 -23.86 11.84
N ILE A 14 8.98 -22.79 11.34
CA ILE A 14 8.53 -21.42 11.62
C ILE A 14 7.08 -21.24 11.18
N LEU A 15 6.73 -21.63 9.96
CA LEU A 15 5.36 -21.53 9.45
C LEU A 15 4.39 -22.33 10.29
N ARG A 16 4.74 -23.55 10.65
CA ARG A 16 3.90 -24.43 11.48
C ARG A 16 3.64 -23.82 12.86
N ASN A 17 4.68 -23.27 13.46
CA ASN A 17 4.57 -22.62 14.76
C ASN A 17 3.74 -21.34 14.69
N GLU A 18 3.94 -20.53 13.64
CA GLU A 18 3.15 -19.30 13.41
C GLU A 18 1.66 -19.60 13.18
N LYS A 19 1.34 -20.74 12.54
CA LYS A 19 -0.05 -21.18 12.35
C LYS A 19 -0.72 -21.68 13.63
N LYS A 20 0.05 -22.29 14.53
CA LYS A 20 -0.48 -22.90 15.77
C LYS A 20 -0.70 -21.87 16.89
N ARG A 21 0.10 -20.81 16.93
CA ARG A 21 0.06 -19.81 17.98
C ARG A 21 -0.93 -18.71 17.63
N GLU A 22 -1.64 -18.21 18.62
CA GLU A 22 -2.43 -16.97 18.49
C GLU A 22 -1.50 -15.74 18.53
N ASP A 23 -0.49 -15.78 19.40
CA ASP A 23 0.51 -14.73 19.53
C ASP A 23 1.57 -14.82 18.43
N LEU A 24 2.27 -13.68 18.21
CA LEU A 24 3.43 -13.63 17.33
C LEU A 24 4.57 -14.51 17.88
N GLN A 25 5.14 -15.33 17.02
CA GLN A 25 6.35 -16.06 17.33
C GLN A 25 7.55 -15.11 17.38
N LYS A 26 8.34 -15.19 18.44
CA LYS A 26 9.62 -14.48 18.51
C LYS A 26 10.59 -15.11 17.52
N MET A 27 11.19 -14.29 16.67
CA MET A 27 12.16 -14.67 15.66
C MET A 27 13.47 -13.93 15.91
N GLU A 28 14.58 -14.46 15.37
CA GLU A 28 15.86 -13.78 15.45
C GLU A 28 15.83 -12.47 14.65
N ALA A 29 16.50 -11.44 15.16
CA ALA A 29 16.53 -10.13 14.52
C ALA A 29 17.14 -10.16 13.11
N THR A 30 17.98 -11.16 12.82
CA THR A 30 18.64 -11.39 11.53
C THR A 30 17.79 -12.17 10.54
N PHE A 31 16.56 -12.59 10.91
CA PHE A 31 15.75 -13.51 10.11
C PHE A 31 15.64 -13.11 8.63
N PHE A 32 15.34 -11.86 8.33
CA PHE A 32 15.21 -11.41 6.94
C PHE A 32 16.55 -11.44 6.20
N LEU A 33 17.65 -11.10 6.87
CA LEU A 33 19.00 -11.17 6.31
C LEU A 33 19.37 -12.61 5.95
N ASP A 34 19.11 -13.53 6.88
CA ASP A 34 19.46 -14.96 6.72
C ASP A 34 18.62 -15.60 5.60
N VAL A 35 17.34 -15.24 5.51
CA VAL A 35 16.45 -15.65 4.40
C VAL A 35 16.95 -15.15 3.06
N VAL A 36 17.36 -13.87 2.96
CA VAL A 36 17.92 -13.31 1.73
C VAL A 36 19.20 -14.02 1.32
N GLN A 37 20.08 -14.28 2.27
CA GLN A 37 21.32 -15.03 2.01
C GLN A 37 21.01 -16.43 1.48
N TYR A 38 20.12 -17.17 2.15
CA TYR A 38 19.70 -18.50 1.73
C TYR A 38 19.12 -18.52 0.31
N LEU A 39 18.24 -17.55 -0.01
CA LEU A 39 17.68 -17.42 -1.36
C LEU A 39 18.77 -17.15 -2.41
N ARG A 40 19.74 -16.27 -2.11
CA ARG A 40 20.85 -15.95 -3.01
C ARG A 40 21.72 -17.17 -3.27
N GLU A 41 22.04 -17.95 -2.23
CA GLU A 41 22.81 -19.20 -2.37
C GLU A 41 22.10 -20.21 -3.30
N LYS A 42 20.78 -20.40 -3.10
CA LYS A 42 20.00 -21.29 -3.96
C LYS A 42 19.90 -20.80 -5.40
N GLN A 43 19.75 -19.49 -5.62
CA GLN A 43 19.73 -18.89 -6.95
C GLN A 43 21.09 -19.02 -7.66
N ALA A 44 22.20 -18.80 -6.96
CA ALA A 44 23.53 -18.97 -7.51
C ALA A 44 23.78 -20.43 -7.94
N LEU A 45 23.38 -21.40 -7.10
CA LEU A 45 23.46 -22.82 -7.45
C LEU A 45 22.63 -23.15 -8.71
N LEU A 46 21.42 -22.57 -8.81
CA LEU A 46 20.59 -22.78 -10.00
C LEU A 46 21.24 -22.21 -11.27
N GLN A 47 21.83 -21.02 -11.21
CA GLN A 47 22.55 -20.40 -12.33
C GLN A 47 23.76 -21.26 -12.76
N THR A 48 24.54 -21.76 -11.82
CA THR A 48 25.67 -22.65 -12.11
C THR A 48 25.23 -23.93 -12.83
N LYS A 49 24.10 -24.52 -12.39
CA LYS A 49 23.55 -25.73 -13.03
C LYS A 49 22.91 -25.43 -14.40
N GLN A 50 22.42 -24.22 -14.64
CA GLN A 50 21.93 -23.80 -15.97
C GLN A 50 23.05 -23.69 -17.01
N SER A 51 24.27 -23.35 -16.58
CA SER A 51 25.44 -23.20 -17.44
C SER A 51 26.16 -24.53 -17.72
N SER A 52 25.78 -25.60 -17.04
CA SER A 52 26.41 -26.92 -17.14
C SER A 52 25.77 -27.73 -18.28
N SER A 53 26.62 -28.30 -19.14
CA SER A 53 26.22 -29.21 -20.25
C SER A 53 26.07 -30.67 -19.80
N ASP A 54 26.02 -30.95 -18.49
CA ASP A 54 25.90 -32.30 -17.94
C ASP A 54 24.45 -32.81 -18.10
N PRO A 55 24.25 -34.01 -18.66
CA PRO A 55 22.92 -34.65 -18.78
C PRO A 55 22.20 -34.82 -17.43
N PHE A 56 22.94 -34.99 -16.32
CA PHE A 56 22.37 -35.10 -14.98
C PHE A 56 21.98 -33.75 -14.36
N ALA A 57 22.47 -32.63 -14.90
CA ALA A 57 22.16 -31.30 -14.40
C ALA A 57 20.66 -30.94 -14.56
N ALA A 58 19.96 -31.52 -15.52
CA ALA A 58 18.55 -31.23 -15.76
C ALA A 58 17.67 -31.61 -14.57
N GLY A 59 17.84 -32.79 -13.99
CA GLY A 59 17.06 -33.24 -12.82
C GLY A 59 17.40 -32.45 -11.55
N GLU A 60 18.65 -32.07 -11.34
CA GLU A 60 19.05 -31.24 -10.22
C GLU A 60 18.51 -29.80 -10.35
N LYS A 61 18.48 -29.28 -11.55
CA LYS A 61 17.89 -27.97 -11.85
C LYS A 61 16.40 -27.94 -11.49
N GLU A 62 15.63 -28.92 -11.95
CA GLU A 62 14.20 -29.03 -11.66
C GLU A 62 13.94 -29.11 -10.14
N LYS A 63 14.75 -29.88 -9.43
CA LYS A 63 14.69 -29.98 -7.97
C LYS A 63 14.95 -28.64 -7.29
N LEU A 64 15.97 -27.89 -7.73
CA LEU A 64 16.29 -26.56 -7.19
C LEU A 64 15.21 -25.54 -7.50
N GLU A 65 14.62 -25.57 -8.69
CA GLU A 65 13.49 -24.71 -9.05
C GLU A 65 12.25 -25.01 -8.20
N TYR A 66 11.96 -26.28 -7.95
CA TYR A 66 10.88 -26.69 -7.07
C TYR A 66 11.13 -26.22 -5.62
N GLU A 67 12.36 -26.38 -5.11
CA GLU A 67 12.75 -25.93 -3.78
C GLU A 67 12.59 -24.41 -3.65
N LEU A 68 13.07 -23.63 -4.62
CA LEU A 68 12.92 -22.16 -4.64
C LEU A 68 11.45 -21.73 -4.67
N ARG A 69 10.61 -22.41 -5.44
CA ARG A 69 9.14 -22.14 -5.45
C ARG A 69 8.53 -22.43 -4.09
N SER A 70 8.95 -23.54 -3.45
CA SER A 70 8.46 -23.91 -2.12
C SER A 70 8.89 -22.91 -1.07
N ILE A 71 10.15 -22.45 -1.07
CA ILE A 71 10.67 -21.41 -0.17
C ILE A 71 9.83 -20.13 -0.31
N LYS A 72 9.63 -19.64 -1.54
CA LYS A 72 8.86 -18.41 -1.78
C LYS A 72 7.43 -18.53 -1.28
N ARG A 73 6.78 -19.69 -1.47
CA ARG A 73 5.43 -19.95 -0.97
C ARG A 73 5.38 -19.92 0.55
N ILE A 74 6.33 -20.58 1.22
CA ILE A 74 6.38 -20.62 2.68
C ILE A 74 6.62 -19.24 3.25
N LEU A 75 7.54 -18.47 2.69
CA LEU A 75 7.82 -17.09 3.12
C LEU A 75 6.59 -16.20 2.97
N LYS A 76 5.87 -16.33 1.85
CA LYS A 76 4.60 -15.62 1.66
C LYS A 76 3.57 -15.98 2.75
N GLU A 77 3.40 -17.27 3.05
CA GLU A 77 2.47 -17.72 4.09
C GLU A 77 2.88 -17.23 5.49
N ILE A 78 4.19 -17.25 5.81
CA ILE A 78 4.70 -16.70 7.08
C ILE A 78 4.36 -15.21 7.17
N TYR A 79 4.67 -14.44 6.12
CA TYR A 79 4.38 -13.01 6.07
C TYR A 79 2.89 -12.72 6.28
N GLU A 80 2.01 -13.35 5.51
CA GLU A 80 0.56 -13.15 5.60
C GLU A 80 -0.01 -13.49 7.00
N LYS A 81 0.52 -14.54 7.63
CA LYS A 81 0.10 -14.91 9.00
C LYS A 81 0.54 -13.88 10.03
N ARG A 82 1.78 -13.42 9.94
CA ARG A 82 2.32 -12.40 10.84
C ARG A 82 1.66 -11.04 10.61
N GLU A 83 1.49 -10.65 9.35
CA GLU A 83 0.78 -9.42 8.97
C GLU A 83 -0.61 -9.35 9.62
N LYS A 84 -1.40 -10.44 9.50
CA LYS A 84 -2.72 -10.51 10.13
C LYS A 84 -2.66 -10.29 11.64
N LYS A 85 -1.73 -10.95 12.32
CA LYS A 85 -1.55 -10.80 13.78
C LYS A 85 -1.11 -9.39 14.16
N ILE A 86 -0.20 -8.80 13.40
CA ILE A 86 0.26 -7.42 13.63
C ILE A 86 -0.88 -6.42 13.51
N ILE A 87 -1.73 -6.57 12.49
CA ILE A 87 -2.93 -5.74 12.31
C ILE A 87 -3.89 -5.93 13.50
N GLU A 88 -4.09 -7.16 13.97
CA GLU A 88 -4.94 -7.46 15.09
C GLU A 88 -4.42 -6.86 16.41
N ILE A 89 -3.11 -6.94 16.64
CA ILE A 89 -2.42 -6.28 17.77
C ILE A 89 -2.63 -4.76 17.72
N ALA A 90 -2.42 -4.13 16.53
CA ALA A 90 -2.62 -2.71 16.35
C ALA A 90 -4.09 -2.29 16.59
N LEU A 91 -5.03 -3.09 16.07
CA LEU A 91 -6.46 -2.86 16.25
C LEU A 91 -6.87 -2.94 17.73
N ASN A 92 -6.41 -3.96 18.44
CA ASN A 92 -6.70 -4.13 19.87
C ASN A 92 -6.09 -2.99 20.69
N ARG A 93 -4.86 -2.58 20.38
CA ARG A 93 -4.21 -1.43 21.00
C ARG A 93 -5.01 -0.14 20.78
N SER A 94 -5.39 0.15 19.54
CA SER A 94 -6.17 1.35 19.22
C SER A 94 -7.54 1.36 19.91
N ARG A 95 -8.17 0.19 20.11
CA ARG A 95 -9.47 0.07 20.77
C ARG A 95 -9.40 0.27 22.28
N THR A 96 -8.41 -0.34 22.92
CA THR A 96 -8.31 -0.38 24.38
C THR A 96 -7.49 0.76 24.96
N GLY A 97 -6.62 1.38 24.16
CA GLY A 97 -5.62 2.33 24.64
C GLY A 97 -4.56 1.72 25.57
N SER A 98 -4.55 0.37 25.70
CA SER A 98 -3.70 -0.32 26.67
C SER A 98 -2.27 -0.47 26.20
N ASP A 99 -1.31 -0.14 27.06
CA ASP A 99 0.13 -0.33 26.84
C ASP A 99 0.62 -1.77 27.16
N ILE A 100 -0.27 -2.64 27.63
CA ILE A 100 0.08 -3.98 28.10
C ILE A 100 0.33 -4.97 26.95
N ILE A 101 0.07 -4.57 25.71
CA ILE A 101 0.21 -5.46 24.55
C ILE A 101 1.69 -5.70 24.26
N ASP A 102 2.10 -6.97 24.31
CA ASP A 102 3.49 -7.37 24.05
C ASP A 102 3.84 -7.21 22.57
N THR A 103 4.76 -6.30 22.28
CA THR A 103 5.32 -6.04 20.96
C THR A 103 6.76 -6.53 20.82
N SER A 104 7.29 -7.28 21.81
CA SER A 104 8.69 -7.72 21.85
C SER A 104 9.04 -8.74 20.76
N ALA A 105 8.03 -9.45 20.25
CA ALA A 105 8.17 -10.43 19.17
C ALA A 105 8.21 -9.84 17.75
N LEU A 106 8.00 -8.51 17.62
CA LEU A 106 8.07 -7.81 16.35
C LEU A 106 9.51 -7.63 15.87
N LEU A 107 9.78 -7.97 14.62
CA LEU A 107 11.00 -7.59 13.92
C LEU A 107 11.05 -6.07 13.70
N ALA A 108 12.20 -5.52 13.33
CA ALA A 108 12.38 -4.08 13.16
C ALA A 108 11.41 -3.49 12.11
N GLU A 109 11.32 -4.14 10.95
CA GLU A 109 10.44 -3.74 9.85
C GLU A 109 8.95 -3.91 10.21
N GLU A 110 8.62 -4.97 10.95
CA GLU A 110 7.27 -5.22 11.44
C GLU A 110 6.83 -4.20 12.49
N ARG A 111 7.79 -3.72 13.30
CA ARG A 111 7.53 -2.66 14.29
C ARG A 111 7.20 -1.34 13.60
N GLU A 112 7.89 -1.01 12.51
CA GLU A 112 7.59 0.16 11.72
C GLU A 112 6.19 0.07 11.11
N PHE A 113 5.84 -1.07 10.52
CA PHE A 113 4.51 -1.36 9.99
C PHE A 113 3.42 -1.22 11.06
N TYR A 114 3.61 -1.85 12.22
CA TYR A 114 2.72 -1.75 13.37
C TYR A 114 2.47 -0.29 13.79
N GLN A 115 3.55 0.50 13.93
CA GLN A 115 3.44 1.88 14.36
C GLN A 115 2.67 2.75 13.36
N LYS A 116 2.89 2.56 12.07
CA LYS A 116 2.17 3.28 11.01
C LYS A 116 0.68 2.95 11.02
N ILE A 117 0.32 1.66 11.11
CA ILE A 117 -1.08 1.24 11.19
C ILE A 117 -1.74 1.79 12.45
N LEU A 118 -1.11 1.66 13.61
CA LEU A 118 -1.63 2.17 14.85
C LEU A 118 -1.91 3.68 14.79
N LYS A 119 -0.97 4.46 14.26
CA LYS A 119 -1.13 5.91 14.06
C LYS A 119 -2.33 6.23 13.17
N ILE A 120 -2.51 5.49 12.07
CA ILE A 120 -3.67 5.66 11.17
C ILE A 120 -4.96 5.35 11.92
N MET A 121 -5.05 4.21 12.59
CA MET A 121 -6.25 3.80 13.34
C MET A 121 -6.62 4.80 14.42
N ASP A 122 -5.64 5.30 15.18
CA ASP A 122 -5.87 6.27 16.25
C ASP A 122 -6.32 7.64 15.72
N ASN A 123 -5.78 8.06 14.57
CA ASN A 123 -6.20 9.30 13.93
C ASN A 123 -7.65 9.22 13.45
N PHE A 124 -8.06 8.13 12.81
CA PHE A 124 -9.44 7.93 12.40
C PHE A 124 -10.38 7.80 13.62
N ARG A 125 -9.96 7.10 14.66
CA ARG A 125 -10.76 6.98 15.89
C ARG A 125 -10.98 8.33 16.54
N ARG A 126 -9.93 9.17 16.65
CA ARG A 126 -10.05 10.53 17.19
C ARG A 126 -10.84 11.44 16.26
N GLY A 127 -10.48 11.51 14.99
CA GLY A 127 -11.06 12.45 14.05
C GLY A 127 -12.51 12.12 13.65
N VAL A 128 -12.93 10.87 13.76
CA VAL A 128 -14.30 10.46 13.43
C VAL A 128 -15.10 10.16 14.69
N LEU A 129 -14.70 9.13 15.44
CA LEU A 129 -15.52 8.60 16.52
C LEU A 129 -15.64 9.57 17.71
N LEU A 130 -14.51 10.13 18.17
CA LEU A 130 -14.55 11.05 19.32
C LEU A 130 -15.21 12.38 18.96
N ASN A 131 -14.99 12.91 17.74
CA ASN A 131 -15.70 14.12 17.31
C ASN A 131 -17.22 13.90 17.27
N LEU A 132 -17.68 12.75 16.76
CA LEU A 132 -19.11 12.41 16.79
C LEU A 132 -19.67 12.33 18.22
N PHE A 133 -18.90 11.77 19.17
CA PHE A 133 -19.32 11.74 20.58
C PHE A 133 -19.41 13.13 21.21
N ASN A 134 -18.60 14.08 20.73
CA ASN A 134 -18.65 15.49 21.15
C ASN A 134 -19.72 16.31 20.42
N GLY A 135 -20.46 15.71 19.48
CA GLY A 135 -21.42 16.42 18.64
C GLY A 135 -20.77 17.26 17.52
N GLU A 136 -19.51 16.96 17.20
CA GLU A 136 -18.74 17.63 16.17
C GLU A 136 -18.73 16.82 14.87
N LEU A 137 -18.57 17.50 13.73
CA LEU A 137 -18.42 16.83 12.43
C LEU A 137 -17.08 16.10 12.37
N PRO A 138 -17.03 14.90 11.71
CA PRO A 138 -15.78 14.20 11.47
C PRO A 138 -14.74 15.08 10.80
N SER A 139 -13.54 15.13 11.36
CA SER A 139 -12.39 15.83 10.78
C SER A 139 -11.14 14.98 10.89
N LEU A 140 -10.38 14.88 9.81
CA LEU A 140 -9.09 14.18 9.81
C LEU A 140 -7.96 15.22 9.82
N PRO A 141 -6.83 14.95 10.52
CA PRO A 141 -5.66 15.81 10.49
C PRO A 141 -5.17 16.02 9.05
N ASP A 142 -4.81 17.26 8.72
CA ASP A 142 -4.39 17.63 7.37
C ASP A 142 -3.12 16.86 6.92
N GLN A 143 -2.28 16.50 7.87
CA GLN A 143 -1.10 15.67 7.63
C GLN A 143 -1.47 14.27 7.08
N LEU A 144 -2.54 13.68 7.59
CA LEU A 144 -3.02 12.38 7.09
C LEU A 144 -3.62 12.50 5.68
N LYS A 145 -4.23 13.64 5.37
CA LYS A 145 -4.72 13.94 4.02
C LYS A 145 -3.56 14.11 3.04
N LEU A 146 -2.47 14.77 3.46
CA LEU A 146 -1.27 14.95 2.64
C LEU A 146 -0.54 13.63 2.40
N ASP A 147 -0.37 12.80 3.43
CA ASP A 147 0.29 11.49 3.32
C ASP A 147 -0.49 10.55 2.39
N LEU A 148 -1.82 10.52 2.49
CA LEU A 148 -2.69 9.74 1.60
C LEU A 148 -2.68 10.26 0.14
N LEU A 149 -2.46 11.54 -0.07
CA LEU A 149 -2.33 12.15 -1.40
C LEU A 149 -0.93 11.94 -1.99
N ALA A 150 0.13 11.96 -1.16
CA ALA A 150 1.51 11.74 -1.59
C ALA A 150 1.75 10.29 -2.06
N GLU A 151 1.16 9.30 -1.38
CA GLU A 151 1.27 7.88 -1.78
C GLU A 151 0.56 7.58 -3.12
N HIS A 152 -0.41 8.40 -3.54
CA HIS A 152 -1.05 8.26 -4.85
C HIS A 152 -0.22 8.83 -6.01
N THR A 153 0.84 9.59 -5.73
CA THR A 153 1.74 10.14 -6.75
C THR A 153 2.94 9.24 -7.05
N GLU A 154 3.28 8.27 -6.21
CA GLU A 154 4.45 7.40 -6.44
C GLU A 154 4.18 6.12 -7.25
N THR A 155 2.93 5.76 -7.55
CA THR A 155 2.57 4.54 -8.29
C THR A 155 2.19 4.77 -9.77
N GLY A 156 2.67 5.82 -10.39
CA GLY A 156 2.36 6.09 -11.80
C GLY A 156 3.48 6.72 -12.59
N LEU A 157 4.26 5.92 -13.29
CA LEU A 157 5.06 6.25 -14.48
C LEU A 157 6.06 7.42 -14.34
N LYS A 158 7.33 7.05 -14.32
CA LYS A 158 8.41 7.94 -14.75
C LYS A 158 8.06 8.54 -16.12
N VAL A 159 7.63 9.78 -16.13
CA VAL A 159 7.71 10.67 -17.29
C VAL A 159 8.63 11.81 -16.88
N ALA A 160 9.62 12.01 -17.73
CA ALA A 160 10.74 12.89 -17.61
C ALA A 160 10.39 14.31 -17.12
N ASP A 161 11.29 14.73 -16.24
CA ASP A 161 11.67 16.09 -15.88
C ASP A 161 11.30 17.15 -16.94
N SER A 162 10.46 18.08 -16.59
CA SER A 162 10.52 19.46 -17.10
C SER A 162 9.79 20.41 -16.14
N ARG A 163 10.58 21.09 -15.35
CA ARG A 163 10.50 22.47 -14.87
C ARG A 163 9.12 23.11 -14.68
N SER A 164 8.89 23.42 -13.38
CA SER A 164 8.19 24.61 -12.90
C SER A 164 8.01 25.71 -13.95
N THR A 165 6.78 25.98 -14.29
CA THR A 165 6.33 27.33 -14.61
C THR A 165 4.87 27.45 -14.19
N ASP A 166 4.61 28.46 -13.38
CA ASP A 166 3.30 29.08 -13.21
C ASP A 166 2.64 29.19 -14.60
N ALA A 167 1.70 28.34 -14.91
CA ALA A 167 0.86 28.48 -16.08
C ALA A 167 -0.53 28.87 -15.55
N THR A 168 -0.87 30.12 -15.69
CA THR A 168 -2.25 30.61 -15.85
C THR A 168 -2.94 29.65 -16.83
N ALA A 169 -3.67 28.68 -16.30
CA ALA A 169 -4.51 27.83 -17.14
C ALA A 169 -5.51 28.75 -17.82
N GLU A 170 -5.38 28.88 -19.14
CA GLU A 170 -6.38 29.61 -19.96
C GLU A 170 -7.74 28.95 -19.72
N MET A 171 -8.56 29.59 -18.91
CA MET A 171 -9.91 29.12 -18.66
C MET A 171 -10.75 29.34 -19.93
N THR A 172 -11.54 28.36 -20.32
CA THR A 172 -12.42 28.45 -21.48
C THR A 172 -13.80 28.82 -21.02
N LYS A 173 -14.35 29.90 -21.57
CA LYS A 173 -15.71 30.36 -21.28
C LYS A 173 -16.71 29.49 -22.03
N ILE A 174 -17.67 28.93 -21.30
CA ILE A 174 -18.75 28.12 -21.87
C ILE A 174 -20.10 28.62 -21.35
N LYS A 175 -21.13 28.45 -22.20
CA LYS A 175 -22.53 28.75 -21.87
C LYS A 175 -23.33 27.47 -21.88
N PHE A 176 -24.01 27.19 -20.79
CA PHE A 176 -24.86 26.01 -20.69
C PHE A 176 -26.18 26.20 -21.46
N ILE A 177 -26.54 25.20 -22.26
CA ILE A 177 -27.78 25.16 -23.05
C ILE A 177 -28.78 24.15 -22.48
N ARG A 178 -28.33 23.29 -21.57
CA ARG A 178 -29.16 22.32 -20.87
C ARG A 178 -28.82 22.25 -19.39
N PRO A 179 -29.78 21.96 -18.51
CA PRO A 179 -29.49 21.80 -17.10
C PRO A 179 -28.45 20.71 -16.88
N THR A 180 -27.43 21.05 -16.11
CA THR A 180 -26.30 20.14 -15.86
C THR A 180 -26.18 19.94 -14.35
N PRO A 181 -26.26 18.68 -13.85
CA PRO A 181 -26.10 18.40 -12.43
C PRO A 181 -24.69 18.73 -11.98
N SER A 182 -24.52 18.91 -10.67
CA SER A 182 -23.21 19.11 -10.07
C SER A 182 -22.28 17.92 -10.36
N PHE A 183 -21.02 18.20 -10.58
CA PHE A 183 -19.97 17.20 -10.81
C PHE A 183 -18.67 17.62 -10.11
N VAL A 184 -17.82 16.65 -9.81
CA VAL A 184 -16.49 16.87 -9.24
C VAL A 184 -15.45 16.68 -10.33
N TRP A 185 -14.44 17.55 -10.37
CA TRP A 185 -13.34 17.46 -11.31
C TRP A 185 -12.03 17.07 -10.63
N LYS A 186 -10.92 16.99 -11.38
CA LYS A 186 -9.58 16.58 -10.90
C LYS A 186 -9.06 17.46 -9.73
N ASP A 187 -9.50 18.70 -9.65
CA ASP A 187 -9.17 19.64 -8.57
C ASP A 187 -10.02 19.43 -7.29
N MET A 188 -10.81 18.35 -7.24
CA MET A 188 -11.69 17.99 -6.13
C MET A 188 -12.74 19.06 -5.78
N LYS A 189 -12.95 20.06 -6.64
CA LYS A 189 -14.02 21.07 -6.47
C LYS A 189 -15.32 20.57 -7.07
N VAL A 190 -16.41 20.96 -6.44
CA VAL A 190 -17.76 20.71 -6.93
C VAL A 190 -18.17 21.86 -7.84
N TYR A 191 -18.52 21.53 -9.07
CA TYR A 191 -19.03 22.46 -10.07
C TYR A 191 -20.52 22.24 -10.28
N GLY A 192 -21.31 23.31 -10.27
CA GLY A 192 -22.75 23.25 -10.49
C GLY A 192 -23.59 23.04 -9.23
N PRO A 193 -24.89 22.80 -9.37
CA PRO A 193 -25.61 22.60 -10.65
C PRO A 193 -25.64 23.86 -11.51
N PHE A 194 -25.81 23.71 -12.84
CA PHE A 194 -25.86 24.81 -13.78
C PHE A 194 -27.20 24.80 -14.53
N ASP A 195 -27.82 25.96 -14.64
CA ASP A 195 -29.07 26.16 -15.39
C ASP A 195 -28.78 26.61 -16.85
N PRO A 196 -29.73 26.40 -17.78
CA PRO A 196 -29.58 26.86 -19.15
C PRO A 196 -29.44 28.39 -19.21
N GLY A 197 -28.40 28.85 -19.88
CA GLY A 197 -28.10 30.28 -20.00
C GLY A 197 -26.95 30.77 -19.13
N GLU A 198 -26.51 29.99 -18.14
CA GLU A 198 -25.37 30.34 -17.30
C GLU A 198 -24.04 30.26 -18.08
N GLU A 199 -23.15 31.23 -17.82
CA GLU A 199 -21.83 31.31 -18.37
C GLU A 199 -20.79 31.16 -17.27
N ILE A 200 -19.79 30.29 -17.48
CA ILE A 200 -18.73 30.06 -16.53
C ILE A 200 -17.39 29.86 -17.26
N ASP A 201 -16.32 30.27 -16.58
CA ASP A 201 -14.94 29.96 -16.97
C ASP A 201 -14.53 28.63 -16.33
N ILE A 202 -14.20 27.66 -17.16
CA ILE A 202 -13.87 26.30 -16.72
C ILE A 202 -12.65 25.77 -17.46
N TYR A 203 -12.01 24.76 -16.89
CA TYR A 203 -10.85 24.10 -17.51
C TYR A 203 -11.16 23.60 -18.93
N PRO A 204 -10.25 23.80 -19.91
CA PRO A 204 -10.49 23.44 -21.32
C PRO A 204 -10.93 21.98 -21.52
N GLU A 205 -10.36 21.05 -20.75
CA GLU A 205 -10.70 19.61 -20.80
C GLU A 205 -12.17 19.36 -20.41
N VAL A 206 -12.65 20.07 -19.40
CA VAL A 206 -14.04 19.97 -18.92
C VAL A 206 -14.97 20.63 -19.94
N ALA A 207 -14.59 21.81 -20.45
CA ALA A 207 -15.33 22.53 -21.47
C ALA A 207 -15.58 21.65 -22.70
N GLU A 208 -14.54 20.98 -23.21
CA GLU A 208 -14.65 20.08 -24.36
C GLU A 208 -15.57 18.89 -24.09
N LEU A 209 -15.49 18.31 -22.90
CA LEU A 209 -16.33 17.17 -22.53
C LEU A 209 -17.82 17.55 -22.44
N ILE A 210 -18.13 18.71 -21.88
CA ILE A 210 -19.50 19.20 -21.71
C ILE A 210 -20.08 19.63 -23.08
N VAL A 211 -19.29 20.28 -23.91
CA VAL A 211 -19.67 20.66 -25.28
C VAL A 211 -19.91 19.41 -26.14
N ARG A 212 -19.03 18.40 -26.06
CA ARG A 212 -19.19 17.14 -26.78
C ARG A 212 -20.46 16.38 -26.36
N LYS A 213 -20.88 16.52 -25.09
CA LYS A 213 -22.15 15.96 -24.58
C LYS A 213 -23.38 16.82 -24.97
N GLY A 214 -23.22 17.91 -25.70
CA GLY A 214 -24.30 18.78 -26.13
C GLY A 214 -25.00 19.51 -24.99
N ARG A 215 -24.30 19.80 -23.90
CA ARG A 215 -24.86 20.49 -22.71
C ARG A 215 -24.44 21.96 -22.62
N ALA A 216 -23.35 22.35 -23.29
CA ALA A 216 -22.88 23.72 -23.37
C ALA A 216 -22.28 24.04 -24.75
N VAL A 217 -22.11 25.32 -25.02
CA VAL A 217 -21.39 25.85 -26.19
C VAL A 217 -20.23 26.73 -25.74
N LYS A 218 -19.15 26.79 -26.53
CA LYS A 218 -18.06 27.74 -26.28
C LYS A 218 -18.52 29.14 -26.67
N VAL A 219 -18.23 30.10 -25.82
CA VAL A 219 -18.54 31.52 -26.02
C VAL A 219 -17.27 32.26 -26.44
#